data_e5a88c2eded9bd5998445a7606b60bf7
#
_entry.id   e5a88c2eded9bd5998445a7606b60bf7
#
_cell.length_a   1.000
_cell.length_b   1.000
_cell.length_c   1.000
_cell.angle_alpha   90.00
_cell.angle_beta   90.00
_cell.angle_gamma   90.00
#
_symmetry.space_group_name_H-M   'P 1'
#
loop_
_entity.id
_entity.type
_entity.pdbx_description
1 polymer ?
#
loop_
_entity_poly.entity_id
_entity_poly.type
_entity_poly.pdbx_seq_one_letter_code
_entity_poly.pdbx_strand_id
1 'polypeptide(L)'
;MPVEFIILVILVIALIVLLYFIGSAISLWVQALVSGASIGLFNIIFMRLRKISPKLIVNGKIMAVKAGLEVSTNDLESHFLAGGDVMRVIQALIAADKANIDLKFNRAAAIDLAGRNVLEAVQMSVNPKVIETPMVAAMAKDGIQLR
;
A
#
# COMPACT_ATOMS: atom_id res chain seq x y z
N MET A 1 -29.18 41.74 -5.30
CA MET A 1 -28.94 40.55 -6.12
C MET A 1 -30.09 39.61 -5.92
N PRO A 2 -30.85 39.23 -6.95
CA PRO A 2 -31.97 38.32 -6.73
C PRO A 2 -31.44 36.98 -6.21
N VAL A 3 -32.10 36.46 -5.19
CA VAL A 3 -31.74 35.17 -4.54
C VAL A 3 -31.62 34.03 -5.57
N GLU A 4 -32.44 34.12 -6.61
CA GLU A 4 -32.42 33.21 -7.78
C GLU A 4 -31.04 33.13 -8.48
N PHE A 5 -30.37 34.28 -8.63
CA PHE A 5 -29.03 34.29 -9.24
C PHE A 5 -27.98 33.63 -8.38
N ILE A 6 -28.06 33.80 -7.04
CA ILE A 6 -27.15 33.13 -6.08
C ILE A 6 -27.37 31.61 -6.12
N ILE A 7 -28.63 31.17 -6.14
CA ILE A 7 -28.97 29.74 -6.23
C ILE A 7 -28.45 29.15 -7.54
N LEU A 8 -28.59 29.83 -8.67
CA LEU A 8 -28.11 29.39 -9.96
C LEU A 8 -26.58 29.24 -9.96
N VAL A 9 -25.86 30.21 -9.39
CA VAL A 9 -24.38 30.15 -9.28
C VAL A 9 -23.95 28.97 -8.42
N ILE A 10 -24.60 28.74 -7.28
CA ILE A 10 -24.31 27.59 -6.41
C ILE A 10 -24.55 26.28 -7.16
N LEU A 11 -25.63 26.16 -7.92
CA LEU A 11 -25.97 24.96 -8.68
C LEU A 11 -24.95 24.68 -9.77
N VAL A 12 -24.48 25.72 -10.48
CA VAL A 12 -23.44 25.59 -11.51
C VAL A 12 -22.11 25.14 -10.88
N ILE A 13 -21.71 25.73 -9.75
CA ILE A 13 -20.50 25.33 -9.04
C ILE A 13 -20.60 23.86 -8.59
N ALA A 14 -21.73 23.47 -8.00
CA ALA A 14 -21.98 22.10 -7.58
C ALA A 14 -21.89 21.12 -8.76
N LEU A 15 -22.43 21.48 -9.91
CA LEU A 15 -22.36 20.68 -11.13
C LEU A 15 -20.91 20.51 -11.62
N ILE A 16 -20.13 21.60 -11.65
CA ILE A 16 -18.72 21.55 -12.05
C ILE A 16 -17.91 20.65 -11.12
N VAL A 17 -18.12 20.78 -9.81
CA VAL A 17 -17.47 19.93 -8.81
C VAL A 17 -17.84 18.45 -9.01
N LEU A 18 -19.12 18.17 -9.24
CA LEU A 18 -19.61 16.81 -9.52
C LEU A 18 -18.93 16.22 -10.77
N LEU A 19 -18.88 16.95 -11.87
CA LEU A 19 -18.23 16.53 -13.11
C LEU A 19 -16.74 16.27 -12.92
N TYR A 20 -16.05 17.10 -12.15
CA TYR A 20 -14.63 16.90 -11.80
C TYR A 20 -14.42 15.59 -11.01
N PHE A 21 -15.30 15.31 -10.04
CA PHE A 21 -15.24 14.08 -9.25
C PHE A 21 -15.47 12.83 -10.09
N ILE A 22 -16.46 12.86 -10.96
CA ILE A 22 -16.77 11.74 -11.86
C ILE A 22 -15.63 11.53 -12.87
N GLY A 23 -15.12 12.58 -13.49
CA GLY A 23 -14.02 12.50 -14.44
C GLY A 23 -12.76 11.88 -13.86
N SER A 24 -12.42 12.24 -12.61
CA SER A 24 -11.27 11.66 -11.93
C SER A 24 -11.44 10.16 -11.57
N ALA A 25 -12.67 9.73 -11.26
CA ALA A 25 -12.97 8.33 -11.01
C ALA A 25 -12.90 7.49 -12.29
N ILE A 26 -13.41 8.03 -13.41
CA ILE A 26 -13.35 7.39 -14.73
C ILE A 26 -11.89 7.22 -15.18
N SER A 27 -11.05 8.24 -15.02
CA SER A 27 -9.63 8.15 -15.35
C SER A 27 -8.92 7.02 -14.62
N LEU A 28 -9.13 6.88 -13.30
CA LEU A 28 -8.57 5.80 -12.50
C LEU A 28 -9.12 4.43 -12.91
N TRP A 29 -10.40 4.36 -13.23
CA TRP A 29 -11.03 3.13 -13.67
C TRP A 29 -10.45 2.64 -15.00
N VAL A 30 -10.29 3.55 -15.98
CA VAL A 30 -9.67 3.22 -17.27
C VAL A 30 -8.23 2.72 -17.08
N GLN A 31 -7.44 3.37 -16.21
CA GLN A 31 -6.08 2.92 -15.90
C GLN A 31 -6.06 1.51 -15.30
N ALA A 32 -7.00 1.22 -14.38
CA ALA A 32 -7.15 -0.10 -13.79
C ALA A 32 -7.52 -1.14 -14.85
N LEU A 33 -8.49 -0.83 -15.72
CA LEU A 33 -8.98 -1.72 -16.76
C LEU A 33 -7.87 -2.08 -17.75
N VAL A 34 -7.15 -1.08 -18.28
CA VAL A 34 -6.03 -1.27 -19.23
C VAL A 34 -4.88 -2.07 -18.61
N SER A 35 -4.69 -1.96 -17.31
CA SER A 35 -3.64 -2.68 -16.58
C SER A 35 -4.06 -4.09 -16.13
N GLY A 36 -5.27 -4.55 -16.47
CA GLY A 36 -5.79 -5.85 -16.04
C GLY A 36 -6.21 -5.91 -14.57
N ALA A 37 -6.17 -4.79 -13.86
CA ALA A 37 -6.64 -4.70 -12.49
C ALA A 37 -8.17 -4.55 -12.49
N SER A 38 -8.88 -5.62 -12.22
CA SER A 38 -10.36 -5.64 -12.19
C SER A 38 -10.89 -4.92 -10.93
N ILE A 39 -11.05 -3.60 -11.04
CA ILE A 39 -11.68 -2.77 -10.00
C ILE A 39 -12.93 -2.14 -10.60
N GLY A 40 -14.08 -2.33 -9.94
CA GLY A 40 -15.32 -1.73 -10.38
C GLY A 40 -15.34 -0.21 -10.22
N LEU A 41 -15.94 0.52 -11.18
CA LEU A 41 -16.08 1.98 -11.11
C LEU A 41 -16.78 2.42 -9.81
N PHE A 42 -17.84 1.70 -9.42
CA PHE A 42 -18.57 1.98 -8.17
C PHE A 42 -17.69 1.82 -6.93
N ASN A 43 -16.79 0.82 -6.91
CA ASN A 43 -15.86 0.64 -5.79
C ASN A 43 -14.94 1.85 -5.65
N ILE A 44 -14.44 2.42 -6.75
CA ILE A 44 -13.60 3.61 -6.74
C ILE A 44 -14.36 4.82 -6.14
N ILE A 45 -15.65 4.96 -6.47
CA ILE A 45 -16.49 6.03 -5.93
C ILE A 45 -16.73 5.81 -4.42
N PHE A 46 -17.07 4.57 -4.02
CA PHE A 46 -17.31 4.24 -2.60
C PHE A 46 -16.06 4.33 -1.73
N MET A 47 -14.85 4.08 -2.27
CA MET A 47 -13.59 4.32 -1.57
C MET A 47 -13.49 5.77 -1.08
N ARG A 48 -13.89 6.74 -1.91
CA ARG A 48 -13.88 8.16 -1.51
C ARG A 48 -14.84 8.45 -0.35
N LEU A 49 -16.03 7.86 -0.36
CA LEU A 49 -16.99 8.00 0.74
C LEU A 49 -16.46 7.43 2.05
N ARG A 50 -15.64 6.37 1.97
CA ARG A 50 -14.97 5.74 3.12
C ARG A 50 -13.65 6.42 3.51
N LYS A 51 -13.34 7.59 2.95
CA LYS A 51 -12.08 8.34 3.19
C LYS A 51 -10.81 7.55 2.79
N ILE A 52 -10.94 6.57 1.91
CA ILE A 52 -9.82 5.84 1.31
C ILE A 52 -9.34 6.62 0.10
N SER A 53 -8.03 6.71 -0.11
CA SER A 53 -7.47 7.29 -1.33
C SER A 53 -7.59 6.31 -2.51
N PRO A 54 -8.51 6.52 -3.48
CA PRO A 54 -8.70 5.58 -4.58
C PRO A 54 -7.43 5.45 -5.43
N LYS A 55 -6.73 6.56 -5.64
CA LYS A 55 -5.49 6.58 -6.40
C LYS A 55 -4.43 5.66 -5.83
N LEU A 56 -4.30 5.60 -4.51
CA LEU A 56 -3.33 4.76 -3.83
C LEU A 56 -3.68 3.28 -3.99
N ILE A 57 -4.95 2.92 -3.76
CA ILE A 57 -5.42 1.53 -3.88
C ILE A 57 -5.35 1.03 -5.33
N VAL A 58 -5.81 1.85 -6.30
CA VAL A 58 -5.76 1.50 -7.73
C VAL A 58 -4.32 1.30 -8.19
N ASN A 59 -3.41 2.22 -7.85
CA ASN A 59 -2.00 2.10 -8.22
C ASN A 59 -1.35 0.87 -7.58
N GLY A 60 -1.64 0.61 -6.30
CA GLY A 60 -1.17 -0.57 -5.62
C GLY A 60 -1.65 -1.87 -6.27
N LYS A 61 -2.95 -1.94 -6.61
CA LYS A 61 -3.51 -3.09 -7.33
C LYS A 61 -2.88 -3.27 -8.71
N ILE A 62 -2.68 -2.19 -9.47
CA ILE A 62 -2.01 -2.23 -10.77
C ILE A 62 -0.58 -2.77 -10.64
N MET A 63 0.17 -2.33 -9.63
CA MET A 63 1.53 -2.81 -9.38
C MET A 63 1.53 -4.30 -9.04
N ALA A 64 0.61 -4.76 -8.19
CA ALA A 64 0.48 -6.16 -7.82
C ALA A 64 0.17 -7.03 -9.06
N VAL A 65 -0.83 -6.63 -9.86
CA VAL A 65 -1.22 -7.36 -11.08
C VAL A 65 -0.09 -7.41 -12.10
N LYS A 66 0.63 -6.31 -12.32
CA LYS A 66 1.79 -6.28 -13.23
C LYS A 66 2.95 -7.16 -12.76
N ALA A 67 3.05 -7.41 -11.47
CA ALA A 67 4.02 -8.33 -10.89
C ALA A 67 3.52 -9.79 -10.85
N GLY A 68 2.29 -10.06 -11.31
CA GLY A 68 1.70 -11.40 -11.27
C GLY A 68 1.15 -11.81 -9.90
N LEU A 69 1.02 -10.86 -8.97
CA LEU A 69 0.55 -11.12 -7.61
C LEU A 69 -0.97 -10.99 -7.53
N GLU A 70 -1.62 -11.98 -6.96
CA GLU A 70 -3.04 -11.95 -6.65
C GLU A 70 -3.28 -11.34 -5.27
N VAL A 71 -3.60 -10.06 -5.23
CA VAL A 71 -3.97 -9.34 -4.01
C VAL A 71 -5.38 -8.80 -4.16
N SER A 72 -6.25 -9.07 -3.20
CA SER A 72 -7.63 -8.56 -3.23
C SER A 72 -7.67 -7.05 -3.00
N THR A 73 -8.57 -6.35 -3.70
CA THR A 73 -8.82 -4.92 -3.46
C THR A 73 -9.29 -4.67 -2.03
N ASN A 74 -10.12 -5.56 -1.49
CA ASN A 74 -10.61 -5.47 -0.11
C ASN A 74 -9.48 -5.57 0.92
N ASP A 75 -8.47 -6.40 0.67
CA ASP A 75 -7.31 -6.53 1.55
C ASP A 75 -6.50 -5.23 1.59
N LEU A 76 -6.30 -4.60 0.41
CA LEU A 76 -5.63 -3.31 0.30
C LEU A 76 -6.39 -2.19 1.03
N GLU A 77 -7.73 -2.15 0.87
CA GLU A 77 -8.58 -1.19 1.57
C GLU A 77 -8.55 -1.39 3.09
N SER A 78 -8.67 -2.64 3.53
CA SER A 78 -8.64 -2.98 4.96
C SER A 78 -7.31 -2.62 5.60
N HIS A 79 -6.20 -2.90 4.91
CA HIS A 79 -4.86 -2.54 5.37
C HIS A 79 -4.66 -1.01 5.46
N PHE A 80 -5.15 -0.27 4.45
CA PHE A 80 -5.14 1.19 4.46
C PHE A 80 -5.94 1.77 5.63
N LEU A 81 -7.15 1.24 5.87
CA LEU A 81 -8.01 1.66 6.98
C LEU A 81 -7.42 1.35 8.36
N ALA A 82 -6.65 0.27 8.45
CA ALA A 82 -5.89 -0.08 9.66
C ALA A 82 -4.67 0.82 9.91
N GLY A 83 -4.38 1.77 9.01
CA GLY A 83 -3.24 2.68 9.11
C GLY A 83 -1.94 2.16 8.55
N GLY A 84 -1.98 1.05 7.80
CA GLY A 84 -0.81 0.46 7.15
C GLY A 84 -0.40 1.17 5.85
N ASP A 85 0.84 0.94 5.44
CA ASP A 85 1.38 1.46 4.18
C ASP A 85 1.22 0.44 3.05
N VAL A 86 0.14 0.61 2.29
CA VAL A 86 -0.22 -0.28 1.16
C VAL A 86 0.90 -0.39 0.13
N MET A 87 1.56 0.72 -0.20
CA MET A 87 2.61 0.72 -1.23
C MET A 87 3.85 -0.03 -0.76
N ARG A 88 4.23 0.13 0.49
CA ARG A 88 5.36 -0.59 1.12
C ARG A 88 5.12 -2.09 1.13
N VAL A 89 3.92 -2.51 1.54
CA VAL A 89 3.54 -3.93 1.56
C VAL A 89 3.58 -4.54 0.17
N ILE A 90 3.04 -3.87 -0.85
CA ILE A 90 3.09 -4.35 -2.23
C ILE A 90 4.52 -4.45 -2.75
N GLN A 91 5.35 -3.44 -2.51
CA GLN A 91 6.76 -3.48 -2.90
C GLN A 91 7.52 -4.64 -2.22
N ALA A 92 7.22 -4.88 -0.94
CA ALA A 92 7.80 -6.01 -0.20
C ALA A 92 7.35 -7.36 -0.77
N LEU A 93 6.08 -7.50 -1.15
CA LEU A 93 5.57 -8.71 -1.81
C LEU A 93 6.22 -8.94 -3.16
N ILE A 94 6.39 -7.90 -3.97
CA ILE A 94 7.08 -7.99 -5.26
C ILE A 94 8.55 -8.39 -5.07
N ALA A 95 9.22 -7.83 -4.06
CA ALA A 95 10.59 -8.19 -3.74
C ALA A 95 10.71 -9.64 -3.24
N ALA A 96 9.77 -10.09 -2.42
CA ALA A 96 9.71 -11.45 -1.92
C ALA A 96 9.47 -12.46 -3.05
N ASP A 97 8.54 -12.17 -3.96
CA ASP A 97 8.27 -13.01 -5.14
C ASP A 97 9.50 -13.16 -6.03
N LYS A 98 10.20 -12.05 -6.33
CA LYS A 98 11.46 -12.07 -7.11
C LYS A 98 12.59 -12.83 -6.41
N ALA A 99 12.56 -12.90 -5.09
CA ALA A 99 13.51 -13.64 -4.27
C ALA A 99 13.08 -15.09 -4.01
N ASN A 100 11.98 -15.57 -4.60
CA ASN A 100 11.34 -16.86 -4.33
C ASN A 100 11.04 -17.10 -2.83
N ILE A 101 10.68 -16.04 -2.11
CA ILE A 101 10.25 -16.10 -0.72
C ILE A 101 8.72 -16.17 -0.68
N ASP A 102 8.14 -17.22 -0.10
CA ASP A 102 6.69 -17.34 0.08
C ASP A 102 6.22 -16.37 1.18
N LEU A 103 5.86 -15.15 0.77
CA LEU A 103 5.31 -14.11 1.63
C LEU A 103 3.88 -13.79 1.23
N LYS A 104 2.92 -14.24 2.02
CA LYS A 104 1.50 -13.93 1.81
C LYS A 104 1.17 -12.51 2.26
N PHE A 105 0.18 -11.88 1.59
CA PHE A 105 -0.27 -10.51 1.89
C PHE A 105 -0.59 -10.30 3.38
N ASN A 106 -1.36 -11.21 3.98
CA ASN A 106 -1.76 -11.09 5.39
C ASN A 106 -0.56 -11.05 6.34
N ARG A 107 0.50 -11.81 6.04
CA ARG A 107 1.72 -11.83 6.84
C ARG A 107 2.52 -10.53 6.67
N ALA A 108 2.63 -10.04 5.44
CA ALA A 108 3.27 -8.77 5.16
C ALA A 108 2.52 -7.60 5.81
N ALA A 109 1.20 -7.58 5.70
CA ALA A 109 0.33 -6.58 6.32
C ALA A 109 0.45 -6.58 7.85
N ALA A 110 0.50 -7.76 8.49
CA ALA A 110 0.69 -7.87 9.94
C ALA A 110 2.05 -7.31 10.40
N ILE A 111 3.13 -7.55 9.65
CA ILE A 111 4.46 -7.02 9.94
C ILE A 111 4.47 -5.49 9.82
N ASP A 112 3.82 -4.94 8.77
CA ASP A 112 3.73 -3.49 8.54
C ASP A 112 2.92 -2.80 9.66
N LEU A 113 1.78 -3.37 10.05
CA LEU A 113 0.96 -2.86 11.15
C LEU A 113 1.65 -2.96 12.52
N ALA A 114 2.59 -3.89 12.69
CA ALA A 114 3.46 -3.96 13.86
C ALA A 114 4.56 -2.88 13.87
N GLY A 115 4.56 -1.97 12.90
CA GLY A 115 5.53 -0.87 12.78
C GLY A 115 6.91 -1.29 12.23
N ARG A 116 7.02 -2.50 11.67
CA ARG A 116 8.25 -2.99 11.07
C ARG A 116 8.27 -2.75 9.56
N ASN A 117 9.46 -2.44 9.03
CA ASN A 117 9.63 -2.29 7.60
C ASN A 117 9.68 -3.67 6.91
N VAL A 118 8.59 -4.07 6.27
CA VAL A 118 8.46 -5.36 5.58
C VAL A 118 9.47 -5.48 4.44
N LEU A 119 9.68 -4.41 3.67
CA LEU A 119 10.62 -4.40 2.55
C LEU A 119 12.05 -4.65 3.03
N GLU A 120 12.45 -4.00 4.12
CA GLU A 120 13.77 -4.20 4.74
C GLU A 120 13.93 -5.63 5.28
N ALA A 121 12.89 -6.19 5.90
CA ALA A 121 12.91 -7.57 6.37
C ALA A 121 13.13 -8.58 5.23
N VAL A 122 12.48 -8.37 4.08
CA VAL A 122 12.68 -9.19 2.87
C VAL A 122 14.09 -9.01 2.32
N GLN A 123 14.59 -7.78 2.23
CA GLN A 123 15.94 -7.49 1.75
C GLN A 123 17.02 -8.13 2.62
N MET A 124 16.85 -8.11 3.96
CA MET A 124 17.74 -8.77 4.88
C MET A 124 17.74 -10.30 4.75
N SER A 125 16.59 -10.88 4.36
CA SER A 125 16.50 -12.32 4.10
C SER A 125 17.28 -12.73 2.85
N VAL A 126 17.38 -11.85 1.87
CA VAL A 126 18.14 -12.08 0.61
C VAL A 126 19.62 -11.77 0.79
N ASN A 127 19.92 -10.67 1.46
CA ASN A 127 21.28 -10.21 1.75
C ASN A 127 21.46 -10.07 3.27
N PRO A 128 21.83 -11.13 3.99
CA PRO A 128 22.00 -11.07 5.43
C PRO A 128 23.10 -10.06 5.78
N LYS A 129 22.74 -9.00 6.50
CA LYS A 129 23.68 -8.04 7.04
C LYS A 129 24.39 -8.68 8.22
N VAL A 130 25.65 -9.04 8.05
CA VAL A 130 26.48 -9.53 9.17
C VAL A 130 26.71 -8.36 10.12
N ILE A 131 26.13 -8.44 11.30
CA ILE A 131 26.44 -7.53 12.40
C ILE A 131 27.59 -8.15 13.17
N GLU A 132 28.78 -7.61 13.00
CA GLU A 132 29.93 -7.97 13.84
C GLU A 132 29.61 -7.49 15.26
N THR A 133 29.35 -8.43 16.16
CA THR A 133 29.30 -8.12 17.60
C THR A 133 30.72 -7.83 18.06
N PRO A 134 30.96 -6.73 18.80
CA PRO A 134 32.29 -6.49 19.37
C PRO A 134 32.68 -7.67 20.24
N MET A 135 33.88 -8.20 20.01
CA MET A 135 34.41 -9.32 20.81
C MET A 135 34.49 -8.90 22.26
N VAL A 136 33.55 -9.37 23.06
CA VAL A 136 33.63 -9.23 24.52
C VAL A 136 34.47 -10.38 25.02
N ALA A 137 35.74 -10.13 25.29
CA ALA A 137 36.61 -11.06 25.95
C ALA A 137 36.33 -10.98 27.45
N ALA A 138 35.72 -11.99 28.05
CA ALA A 138 35.61 -12.13 29.49
C ALA A 138 36.73 -13.01 30.01
N MET A 139 37.53 -12.53 30.97
CA MET A 139 38.46 -13.35 31.71
C MET A 139 37.71 -14.12 32.81
N ALA A 140 37.72 -15.42 32.74
CA ALA A 140 37.25 -16.26 33.85
C ALA A 140 38.22 -16.16 35.02
N LYS A 141 37.73 -16.40 36.21
CA LYS A 141 38.52 -16.34 37.48
C LYS A 141 39.77 -17.23 37.47
N ASP A 142 39.80 -18.21 36.57
CA ASP A 142 40.90 -19.16 36.37
C ASP A 142 41.88 -18.72 35.25
N GLY A 143 41.82 -17.46 34.79
CA GLY A 143 42.74 -16.90 33.79
C GLY A 143 42.53 -17.36 32.35
N ILE A 144 41.45 -18.11 32.07
CA ILE A 144 41.12 -18.61 30.74
C ILE A 144 40.28 -17.55 30.00
N GLN A 145 40.74 -17.10 28.82
CA GLN A 145 39.95 -16.25 27.95
C GLN A 145 38.91 -17.07 27.19
N LEU A 146 37.65 -16.74 27.40
CA LEU A 146 36.53 -17.25 26.58
C LEU A 146 36.31 -16.33 25.41
N ARG A 147 36.40 -16.85 24.20
CA ARG A 147 36.07 -16.19 22.94
C ARG A 147 34.70 -16.58 22.45
#